data_f904028e586219ecf68d56afab6eb34b
#
_entry.id   f904028e586219ecf68d56afab6eb34b
#
_cell.length_a   1.000
_cell.length_b   1.000
_cell.length_c   1.000
_cell.angle_alpha   90.00
_cell.angle_beta   90.00
_cell.angle_gamma   90.00
#
_symmetry.space_group_name_H-M   'P 1'
#
loop_
_entity.id
_entity.type
_entity.pdbx_description
1 polymer ?
#
loop_
_entity_poly.entity_id
_entity_poly.type
_entity_poly.pdbx_seq_one_letter_code
_entity_poly.pdbx_strand_id
1 'polypeptide(L)'
;MDLKDTIIKQLSAPVKRKGTQEYMTDEDGNIVTSEAAIGMTIVQKALSGELQAVAFVLNLQMQQQRDPKTEAEQADRRRQQTEQNRDEIRRTLQADNLWTDSLALDLDELAQQKTFIDRLTEQMNQPGYQDTFTIPRKDGTMMPTLNPLHEYRDKAVAKFQQGMERLRAEAIKRKLQARQFK
;
A
#
# COMPACT_ATOMS: atom_id res chain seq x y z
N MET A 1 10.21 1.37 31.42
CA MET A 1 10.91 2.09 30.35
C MET A 1 10.39 1.52 29.06
N ASP A 2 9.72 2.32 28.25
CA ASP A 2 9.09 1.83 27.01
C ASP A 2 10.18 1.48 25.98
N LEU A 3 9.97 0.44 25.19
CA LEU A 3 10.87 0.02 24.11
C LEU A 3 11.17 1.19 23.16
N LYS A 4 10.17 2.03 22.89
CA LYS A 4 10.29 3.23 22.07
C LYS A 4 11.29 4.23 22.65
N ASP A 5 11.21 4.49 23.97
CA ASP A 5 12.12 5.42 24.64
C ASP A 5 13.56 4.90 24.63
N THR A 6 13.72 3.58 24.75
CA THR A 6 15.04 2.93 24.68
C THR A 6 15.65 3.06 23.29
N ILE A 7 14.87 2.86 22.24
CA ILE A 7 15.33 3.00 20.84
C ILE A 7 15.71 4.46 20.57
N ILE A 8 14.86 5.43 20.92
CA ILE A 8 15.14 6.86 20.72
C ILE A 8 16.45 7.26 21.43
N LYS A 9 16.63 6.79 22.67
CA LYS A 9 17.86 7.07 23.43
C LYS A 9 19.11 6.48 22.77
N GLN A 10 19.01 5.28 22.18
CA GLN A 10 20.13 4.66 21.46
C GLN A 10 20.43 5.38 20.14
N LEU A 11 19.41 5.81 19.42
CA LEU A 11 19.59 6.55 18.15
C LEU A 11 20.22 7.93 18.37
N SER A 12 19.91 8.59 19.49
CA SER A 12 20.49 9.87 19.88
C SER A 12 21.90 9.76 20.51
N ALA A 13 22.38 8.54 20.77
CA ALA A 13 23.69 8.36 21.38
C ALA A 13 24.82 8.66 20.40
N PRO A 14 25.91 9.32 20.88
CA PRO A 14 27.08 9.61 20.04
C PRO A 14 27.84 8.33 19.70
N VAL A 15 28.33 8.26 18.45
CA VAL A 15 29.09 7.11 17.94
C VAL A 15 30.58 7.31 18.22
N LYS A 16 31.23 6.28 18.78
CA LYS A 16 32.66 6.25 18.98
C LYS A 16 33.38 5.61 17.77
N ARG A 17 34.55 6.09 17.43
CA ARG A 17 35.41 5.45 16.46
C ARG A 17 35.85 4.08 16.96
N LYS A 18 35.89 3.10 16.07
CA LYS A 18 36.28 1.73 16.41
C LYS A 18 37.74 1.71 16.88
N GLY A 19 37.99 1.25 18.10
CA GLY A 19 39.32 1.12 18.67
C GLY A 19 39.87 2.36 19.39
N THR A 20 39.10 3.45 19.48
CA THR A 20 39.47 4.67 20.22
C THR A 20 38.35 5.07 21.16
N GLN A 21 38.66 5.97 22.10
CA GLN A 21 37.60 6.60 22.95
C GLN A 21 37.04 7.88 22.32
N GLU A 22 37.50 8.26 21.14
CA GLU A 22 37.09 9.47 20.45
C GLU A 22 35.72 9.28 19.77
N TYR A 23 34.92 10.33 19.78
CA TYR A 23 33.66 10.36 19.06
C TYR A 23 33.90 10.62 17.56
N MET A 24 33.02 10.05 16.73
CA MET A 24 32.99 10.39 15.30
C MET A 24 32.47 11.82 15.14
N THR A 25 33.14 12.60 14.30
CA THR A 25 32.72 13.95 13.90
C THR A 25 32.45 13.99 12.39
N ASP A 26 31.47 14.80 11.98
CA ASP A 26 31.22 15.13 10.58
C ASP A 26 32.26 16.14 10.03
N GLU A 27 32.05 16.57 8.77
CA GLU A 27 32.96 17.53 8.10
C GLU A 27 32.98 18.90 8.79
N ASP A 28 31.90 19.25 9.51
CA ASP A 28 31.74 20.51 10.25
C ASP A 28 32.23 20.40 11.70
N GLY A 29 32.73 19.24 12.11
CA GLY A 29 33.25 18.98 13.45
C GLY A 29 32.20 18.64 14.50
N ASN A 30 30.90 18.42 14.12
CA ASN A 30 29.86 18.02 15.04
C ASN A 30 29.93 16.52 15.35
N ILE A 31 29.57 16.13 16.57
CA ILE A 31 29.54 14.73 16.98
C ILE A 31 28.44 13.99 16.25
N VAL A 32 28.80 12.91 15.57
CA VAL A 32 27.86 12.07 14.81
C VAL A 32 27.06 11.19 15.79
N THR A 33 25.74 11.28 15.73
CA THR A 33 24.83 10.38 16.48
C THR A 33 24.69 9.04 15.75
N SER A 34 24.19 8.01 16.47
CA SER A 34 23.91 6.70 15.87
C SER A 34 22.92 6.80 14.71
N GLU A 35 21.91 7.67 14.81
CA GLU A 35 20.94 7.93 13.74
C GLU A 35 21.63 8.51 12.49
N ALA A 36 22.47 9.53 12.66
CA ALA A 36 23.23 10.12 11.57
C ALA A 36 24.18 9.12 10.90
N ALA A 37 24.87 8.29 11.69
CA ALA A 37 25.77 7.25 11.18
C ALA A 37 25.01 6.18 10.37
N ILE A 38 23.84 5.76 10.82
CA ILE A 38 22.95 4.84 10.09
C ILE A 38 22.51 5.49 8.77
N GLY A 39 22.06 6.74 8.81
CA GLY A 39 21.65 7.51 7.63
C GLY A 39 22.76 7.59 6.59
N MET A 40 23.97 7.98 7.00
CA MET A 40 25.16 8.03 6.12
C MET A 40 25.45 6.66 5.50
N THR A 41 25.38 5.58 6.28
CA THR A 41 25.62 4.22 5.79
C THR A 41 24.59 3.82 4.74
N ILE A 42 23.31 4.12 4.95
CA ILE A 42 22.25 3.84 3.99
C ILE A 42 22.46 4.63 2.69
N VAL A 43 22.80 5.91 2.79
CA VAL A 43 23.10 6.75 1.61
C VAL A 43 24.31 6.22 0.84
N GLN A 44 25.40 5.86 1.52
CA GLN A 44 26.56 5.25 0.86
C GLN A 44 26.23 3.95 0.14
N LYS A 45 25.43 3.08 0.76
CA LYS A 45 24.96 1.85 0.13
C LYS A 45 24.07 2.11 -1.07
N ALA A 46 23.19 3.10 -0.99
CA ALA A 46 22.37 3.51 -2.13
C ALA A 46 23.22 4.04 -3.28
N LEU A 47 24.22 4.88 -3.01
CA LEU A 47 25.17 5.39 -4.01
C LEU A 47 26.03 4.28 -4.62
N SER A 48 26.32 3.20 -3.88
CA SER A 48 27.02 2.01 -4.40
C SER A 48 26.11 1.08 -5.22
N GLY A 49 24.83 1.40 -5.37
CA GLY A 49 23.86 0.65 -6.19
C GLY A 49 23.18 -0.51 -5.46
N GLU A 50 23.22 -0.56 -4.12
CA GLU A 50 22.47 -1.56 -3.35
C GLU A 50 20.96 -1.25 -3.45
N LEU A 51 20.21 -2.08 -4.19
CA LEU A 51 18.78 -1.84 -4.52
C LEU A 51 17.88 -1.63 -3.30
N GLN A 52 18.12 -2.34 -2.20
CA GLN A 52 17.33 -2.18 -0.98
C GLN A 52 17.55 -0.82 -0.33
N ALA A 53 18.80 -0.33 -0.31
CA ALA A 53 19.13 0.99 0.21
C ALA A 53 18.58 2.10 -0.69
N VAL A 54 18.64 1.94 -2.02
CA VAL A 54 18.00 2.85 -2.98
C VAL A 54 16.50 2.94 -2.75
N ALA A 55 15.82 1.79 -2.63
CA ALA A 55 14.38 1.73 -2.38
C ALA A 55 14.01 2.40 -1.04
N PHE A 56 14.83 2.22 -0.01
CA PHE A 56 14.61 2.85 1.29
C PHE A 56 14.73 4.38 1.23
N VAL A 57 15.79 4.91 0.58
CA VAL A 57 15.99 6.36 0.41
C VAL A 57 14.87 6.98 -0.40
N LEU A 58 14.45 6.34 -1.51
CA LEU A 58 13.33 6.81 -2.31
C LEU A 58 12.02 6.82 -1.51
N ASN A 59 11.76 5.79 -0.70
CA ASN A 59 10.57 5.76 0.18
C ASN A 59 10.60 6.89 1.22
N LEU A 60 11.75 7.19 1.82
CA LEU A 60 11.88 8.31 2.75
C LEU A 60 11.61 9.65 2.05
N GLN A 61 12.16 9.87 0.85
CA GLN A 61 11.88 11.07 0.07
C GLN A 61 10.39 11.21 -0.27
N MET A 62 9.74 10.11 -0.68
CA MET A 62 8.31 10.09 -0.95
C MET A 62 7.47 10.37 0.29
N GLN A 63 7.90 9.90 1.47
CA GLN A 63 7.24 10.20 2.74
C GLN A 63 7.39 11.67 3.16
N GLN A 64 8.58 12.25 2.97
CA GLN A 64 8.82 13.67 3.29
C GLN A 64 8.06 14.64 2.37
N GLN A 65 7.76 14.22 1.13
CA GLN A 65 6.96 15.00 0.18
C GLN A 65 5.45 14.89 0.41
N ARG A 66 5.02 13.99 1.31
CA ARG A 66 3.59 13.84 1.66
C ARG A 66 3.17 14.95 2.61
N ASP A 67 2.45 15.91 2.07
CA ASP A 67 1.75 16.90 2.89
C ASP A 67 0.64 16.18 3.68
N PRO A 68 0.62 16.28 5.05
CA PRO A 68 -0.43 15.69 5.88
C PRO A 68 -1.85 16.09 5.46
N LYS A 69 -1.99 17.29 4.92
CA LYS A 69 -3.27 17.80 4.40
C LYS A 69 -3.71 17.01 3.17
N THR A 70 -2.76 16.74 2.27
CA THR A 70 -3.02 15.92 1.08
C THR A 70 -3.35 14.48 1.43
N GLU A 71 -2.73 13.92 2.47
CA GLU A 71 -3.06 12.56 2.97
C GLU A 71 -4.45 12.48 3.57
N ALA A 72 -4.86 13.49 4.36
CA ALA A 72 -6.20 13.57 4.92
C ALA A 72 -7.26 13.68 3.80
N GLU A 73 -7.05 14.56 2.83
CA GLU A 73 -7.94 14.71 1.67
C GLU A 73 -8.03 13.41 0.85
N GLN A 74 -6.91 12.71 0.64
CA GLN A 74 -6.91 11.41 -0.03
C GLN A 74 -7.63 10.33 0.77
N ALA A 75 -7.49 10.33 2.10
CA ALA A 75 -8.19 9.40 2.98
C ALA A 75 -9.71 9.62 2.92
N ASP A 76 -10.15 10.89 2.94
CA ASP A 76 -11.56 11.24 2.83
C ASP A 76 -12.14 10.87 1.45
N ARG A 77 -11.42 11.13 0.37
CA ARG A 77 -11.83 10.67 -0.98
C ARG A 77 -11.99 9.15 -1.04
N ARG A 78 -11.06 8.39 -0.41
CA ARG A 78 -11.15 6.92 -0.35
C ARG A 78 -12.38 6.46 0.42
N ARG A 79 -12.70 7.10 1.55
CA ARG A 79 -13.91 6.79 2.33
C ARG A 79 -15.15 7.04 1.49
N GLN A 80 -15.26 8.21 0.86
CA GLN A 80 -16.39 8.55 -0.01
C GLN A 80 -16.53 7.56 -1.17
N GLN A 81 -15.43 7.18 -1.82
CA GLN A 81 -15.45 6.17 -2.89
C GLN A 81 -15.91 4.81 -2.38
N THR A 82 -15.46 4.40 -1.19
CA THR A 82 -15.88 3.13 -0.58
C THR A 82 -17.37 3.13 -0.24
N GLU A 83 -17.90 4.25 0.27
CA GLU A 83 -19.34 4.40 0.52
C GLU A 83 -20.16 4.35 -0.78
N GLN A 84 -19.70 5.02 -1.82
CA GLN A 84 -20.35 4.96 -3.14
C GLN A 84 -20.36 3.54 -3.69
N ASN A 85 -19.23 2.83 -3.63
CA ASN A 85 -19.12 1.44 -4.07
C ASN A 85 -20.01 0.50 -3.24
N ARG A 86 -20.12 0.73 -1.93
CA ARG A 86 -21.05 0.02 -1.05
C ARG A 86 -22.49 0.20 -1.48
N ASP A 87 -22.90 1.43 -1.76
CA ASP A 87 -24.25 1.72 -2.21
C ASP A 87 -24.54 1.13 -3.60
N GLU A 88 -23.58 1.13 -4.50
CA GLU A 88 -23.68 0.50 -5.81
C GLU A 88 -23.91 -1.02 -5.70
N ILE A 89 -23.10 -1.72 -4.90
CA ILE A 89 -23.25 -3.16 -4.67
C ILE A 89 -24.62 -3.44 -4.01
N ARG A 90 -25.02 -2.63 -3.03
CA ARG A 90 -26.32 -2.72 -2.39
C ARG A 90 -27.46 -2.58 -3.39
N ARG A 91 -27.42 -1.57 -4.27
CA ARG A 91 -28.43 -1.37 -5.31
C ARG A 91 -28.50 -2.55 -6.27
N THR A 92 -27.36 -3.12 -6.64
CA THR A 92 -27.30 -4.32 -7.48
C THR A 92 -28.02 -5.50 -6.81
N LEU A 93 -27.77 -5.75 -5.53
CA LEU A 93 -28.45 -6.80 -4.77
C LEU A 93 -29.95 -6.50 -4.59
N GLN A 94 -30.34 -5.25 -4.44
CA GLN A 94 -31.75 -4.84 -4.38
C GLN A 94 -32.45 -5.08 -5.72
N ALA A 95 -31.84 -4.74 -6.84
CA ALA A 95 -32.36 -5.00 -8.18
C ALA A 95 -32.55 -6.49 -8.43
N ASP A 96 -31.63 -7.33 -7.97
CA ASP A 96 -31.73 -8.79 -8.01
C ASP A 96 -32.71 -9.35 -6.95
N ASN A 97 -33.33 -8.48 -6.16
CA ASN A 97 -34.21 -8.84 -5.02
C ASN A 97 -33.53 -9.77 -3.99
N LEU A 98 -32.22 -9.61 -3.80
CA LEU A 98 -31.38 -10.43 -2.91
C LEU A 98 -30.96 -9.69 -1.64
N TRP A 99 -31.20 -8.38 -1.54
CA TRP A 99 -30.77 -7.58 -0.39
C TRP A 99 -31.50 -7.97 0.90
N THR A 100 -30.75 -8.10 1.98
CA THR A 100 -31.21 -8.17 3.38
C THR A 100 -30.22 -7.43 4.27
N ASP A 101 -30.68 -6.80 5.36
CA ASP A 101 -29.82 -6.03 6.25
C ASP A 101 -28.72 -6.88 6.92
N SER A 102 -28.93 -8.19 7.02
CA SER A 102 -27.93 -9.13 7.54
C SER A 102 -26.68 -9.27 6.65
N LEU A 103 -26.70 -8.74 5.42
CA LEU A 103 -25.55 -8.75 4.49
C LEU A 103 -24.67 -7.49 4.63
N ALA A 104 -25.05 -6.55 5.49
CA ALA A 104 -24.37 -5.26 5.59
C ALA A 104 -22.86 -5.36 5.91
N LEU A 105 -22.46 -6.33 6.74
CA LEU A 105 -21.05 -6.54 7.11
C LEU A 105 -20.24 -7.11 5.93
N ASP A 106 -20.84 -8.00 5.15
CA ASP A 106 -20.19 -8.62 4.00
C ASP A 106 -19.95 -7.62 2.85
N LEU A 107 -20.77 -6.54 2.80
CA LEU A 107 -20.63 -5.46 1.83
C LEU A 107 -19.37 -4.62 2.03
N ASP A 108 -18.94 -4.39 3.25
CA ASP A 108 -17.83 -3.49 3.54
C ASP A 108 -16.51 -4.03 2.94
N GLU A 109 -16.28 -5.34 3.04
CA GLU A 109 -15.11 -5.96 2.42
C GLU A 109 -15.14 -5.82 0.89
N LEU A 110 -16.30 -6.09 0.26
CA LEU A 110 -16.44 -5.96 -1.18
C LEU A 110 -16.33 -4.52 -1.67
N ALA A 111 -16.88 -3.55 -0.94
CA ALA A 111 -16.73 -2.14 -1.26
C ALA A 111 -15.27 -1.69 -1.21
N GLN A 112 -14.50 -2.16 -0.23
CA GLN A 112 -13.06 -1.91 -0.14
C GLN A 112 -12.29 -2.54 -1.31
N GLN A 113 -12.62 -3.78 -1.68
CA GLN A 113 -12.01 -4.45 -2.83
C GLN A 113 -12.30 -3.69 -4.13
N LYS A 114 -13.55 -3.25 -4.35
CA LYS A 114 -13.92 -2.45 -5.52
C LYS A 114 -13.17 -1.11 -5.54
N THR A 115 -13.08 -0.42 -4.39
CA THR A 115 -12.30 0.83 -4.27
C THR A 115 -10.83 0.62 -4.64
N PHE A 116 -10.26 -0.52 -4.25
CA PHE A 116 -8.88 -0.86 -4.64
C PHE A 116 -8.74 -1.06 -6.15
N ILE A 117 -9.69 -1.76 -6.80
CA ILE A 117 -9.73 -1.97 -8.26
C ILE A 117 -9.85 -0.63 -8.98
N ASP A 118 -10.76 0.24 -8.53
CA ASP A 118 -10.99 1.55 -9.14
C ASP A 118 -9.70 2.39 -9.11
N ARG A 119 -8.95 2.38 -8.01
CA ARG A 119 -7.66 3.05 -7.86
C ARG A 119 -6.58 2.50 -8.79
N LEU A 120 -6.48 1.17 -8.92
CA LEU A 120 -5.53 0.57 -9.86
C LEU A 120 -5.87 0.99 -11.29
N THR A 121 -7.16 0.99 -11.64
CA THR A 121 -7.65 1.41 -12.95
C THR A 121 -7.36 2.90 -13.20
N GLU A 122 -7.56 3.75 -12.20
CA GLU A 122 -7.25 5.17 -12.28
C GLU A 122 -5.74 5.41 -12.49
N GLN A 123 -4.88 4.67 -11.78
CA GLN A 123 -3.42 4.73 -11.99
C GLN A 123 -3.01 4.32 -13.39
N MET A 124 -3.65 3.28 -13.96
CA MET A 124 -3.38 2.82 -15.32
C MET A 124 -3.88 3.80 -16.39
N ASN A 125 -4.86 4.64 -16.05
CA ASN A 125 -5.39 5.67 -16.96
C ASN A 125 -4.66 7.01 -16.86
N GLN A 126 -3.66 7.14 -15.98
CA GLN A 126 -2.91 8.40 -15.84
C GLN A 126 -2.02 8.69 -17.05
N PRO A 127 -1.89 9.97 -17.44
CA PRO A 127 -0.92 10.36 -18.46
C PRO A 127 0.49 9.90 -18.07
N GLY A 128 1.16 9.21 -19.01
CA GLY A 128 2.51 8.68 -18.80
C GLY A 128 2.56 7.25 -18.23
N TYR A 129 1.42 6.62 -17.97
CA TYR A 129 1.40 5.20 -17.66
C TYR A 129 1.91 4.37 -18.85
N GLN A 130 2.78 3.41 -18.55
CA GLN A 130 3.32 2.49 -19.56
C GLN A 130 2.83 1.07 -19.27
N ASP A 131 2.11 0.48 -20.24
CA ASP A 131 1.64 -0.90 -20.15
C ASP A 131 2.78 -1.92 -20.09
N THR A 132 3.89 -1.59 -20.74
CA THR A 132 5.08 -2.42 -20.82
C THR A 132 6.32 -1.60 -20.54
N PHE A 133 7.31 -2.23 -19.93
CA PHE A 133 8.67 -1.69 -19.78
C PHE A 133 9.68 -2.74 -20.19
N THR A 134 10.90 -2.32 -20.50
CA THR A 134 11.96 -3.22 -20.92
C THR A 134 12.90 -3.54 -19.77
N ILE A 135 13.14 -4.83 -19.54
CA ILE A 135 14.10 -5.31 -18.52
C ILE A 135 15.32 -5.89 -19.24
N PRO A 136 16.55 -5.48 -18.83
CA PRO A 136 17.76 -6.09 -19.37
C PRO A 136 17.89 -7.54 -18.89
N ARG A 137 18.18 -8.44 -19.84
CA ARG A 137 18.53 -9.84 -19.54
C ARG A 137 20.02 -9.97 -19.24
N LYS A 138 20.41 -11.11 -18.68
CA LYS A 138 21.81 -11.41 -18.38
C LYS A 138 22.70 -11.46 -19.63
N ASP A 139 22.12 -11.71 -20.80
CA ASP A 139 22.79 -11.74 -22.10
C ASP A 139 22.88 -10.35 -22.78
N GLY A 140 22.43 -9.29 -22.10
CA GLY A 140 22.43 -7.92 -22.61
C GLY A 140 21.25 -7.60 -23.53
N THR A 141 20.37 -8.56 -23.84
CA THR A 141 19.14 -8.28 -24.61
C THR A 141 18.07 -7.63 -23.75
N MET A 142 17.22 -6.80 -24.35
CA MET A 142 16.10 -6.14 -23.65
C MET A 142 14.81 -6.96 -23.88
N MET A 143 14.12 -7.27 -22.80
CA MET A 143 12.85 -8.00 -22.85
C MET A 143 11.70 -7.08 -22.48
N PRO A 144 10.68 -6.91 -23.35
CA PRO A 144 9.46 -6.22 -22.96
C PRO A 144 8.73 -7.04 -21.89
N THR A 145 8.34 -6.39 -20.83
CA THR A 145 7.65 -6.98 -19.68
C THR A 145 6.38 -6.18 -19.42
N LEU A 146 5.27 -6.87 -19.22
CA LEU A 146 4.00 -6.24 -18.86
C LEU A 146 4.12 -5.57 -17.49
N ASN A 147 3.54 -4.39 -17.35
CA ASN A 147 3.51 -3.70 -16.05
C ASN A 147 2.77 -4.56 -15.01
N PRO A 148 3.38 -4.84 -13.86
CA PRO A 148 2.76 -5.67 -12.81
C PRO A 148 1.39 -5.20 -12.34
N LEU A 149 1.05 -3.92 -12.52
CA LEU A 149 -0.27 -3.39 -12.17
C LEU A 149 -1.41 -4.11 -12.88
N HIS A 150 -1.20 -4.59 -14.13
CA HIS A 150 -2.19 -5.40 -14.85
C HIS A 150 -2.52 -6.69 -14.08
N GLU A 151 -1.48 -7.42 -13.68
CA GLU A 151 -1.66 -8.66 -12.92
C GLU A 151 -2.33 -8.43 -11.57
N TYR A 152 -1.95 -7.36 -10.86
CA TYR A 152 -2.57 -7.00 -9.58
C TYR A 152 -4.03 -6.63 -9.74
N ARG A 153 -4.38 -5.84 -10.76
CA ARG A 153 -5.76 -5.48 -11.07
C ARG A 153 -6.58 -6.71 -11.40
N ASP A 154 -6.10 -7.58 -12.27
CA ASP A 154 -6.83 -8.76 -12.72
C ASP A 154 -7.08 -9.75 -11.56
N LYS A 155 -6.09 -9.94 -10.67
CA LYS A 155 -6.25 -10.71 -9.44
C LYS A 155 -7.30 -10.08 -8.50
N ALA A 156 -7.28 -8.76 -8.36
CA ALA A 156 -8.25 -8.06 -7.53
C ALA A 156 -9.67 -8.15 -8.10
N VAL A 157 -9.84 -8.03 -9.42
CA VAL A 157 -11.11 -8.20 -10.13
C VAL A 157 -11.66 -9.62 -9.94
N ALA A 158 -10.82 -10.64 -10.13
CA ALA A 158 -11.21 -12.04 -9.93
C ALA A 158 -11.67 -12.29 -8.48
N LYS A 159 -10.94 -11.76 -7.50
CA LYS A 159 -11.30 -11.88 -6.08
C LYS A 159 -12.63 -11.18 -5.78
N PHE A 160 -12.85 -9.99 -6.33
CA PHE A 160 -14.10 -9.25 -6.18
C PHE A 160 -15.29 -10.01 -6.78
N GLN A 161 -15.14 -10.55 -8.00
CA GLN A 161 -16.20 -11.36 -8.66
C GLN A 161 -16.54 -12.59 -7.81
N GLN A 162 -15.55 -13.33 -7.32
CA GLN A 162 -15.76 -14.46 -6.43
C GLN A 162 -16.48 -14.05 -5.13
N GLY A 163 -16.14 -12.89 -4.57
CA GLY A 163 -16.80 -12.32 -3.40
C GLY A 163 -18.26 -11.99 -3.68
N MET A 164 -18.56 -11.39 -4.83
CA MET A 164 -19.94 -11.09 -5.25
C MET A 164 -20.78 -12.36 -5.45
N GLU A 165 -20.21 -13.41 -6.04
CA GLU A 165 -20.90 -14.71 -6.19
C GLU A 165 -21.20 -15.34 -4.84
N ARG A 166 -20.25 -15.32 -3.89
CA ARG A 166 -20.47 -15.81 -2.52
C ARG A 166 -21.57 -15.02 -1.81
N LEU A 167 -21.55 -13.69 -1.94
CA LEU A 167 -22.57 -12.84 -1.33
C LEU A 167 -23.96 -13.12 -1.90
N ARG A 168 -24.08 -13.30 -3.21
CA ARG A 168 -25.35 -13.70 -3.86
C ARG A 168 -25.83 -15.06 -3.39
N ALA A 169 -24.95 -16.05 -3.32
CA ALA A 169 -25.29 -17.38 -2.84
C ALA A 169 -25.77 -17.36 -1.38
N GLU A 170 -25.11 -16.60 -0.52
CA GLU A 170 -25.51 -16.44 0.88
C GLU A 170 -26.85 -15.71 1.01
N ALA A 171 -27.09 -14.68 0.19
CA ALA A 171 -28.36 -13.97 0.14
C ALA A 171 -29.53 -14.91 -0.24
N ILE A 172 -29.33 -15.75 -1.25
CA ILE A 172 -30.31 -16.75 -1.68
C ILE A 172 -30.60 -17.75 -0.54
N LYS A 173 -29.55 -18.26 0.10
CA LYS A 173 -29.66 -19.20 1.21
C LYS A 173 -30.46 -18.61 2.38
N ARG A 174 -30.13 -17.38 2.81
CA ARG A 174 -30.89 -16.69 3.89
C ARG A 174 -32.34 -16.46 3.52
N LYS A 175 -32.61 -16.10 2.26
CA LYS A 175 -33.97 -15.91 1.77
C LYS A 175 -34.81 -17.21 1.76
N LEU A 176 -34.18 -18.34 1.40
CA LEU A 176 -34.82 -19.65 1.46
C LEU A 176 -35.13 -20.08 2.92
N GLN A 177 -34.16 -19.87 3.82
CA GLN A 177 -34.37 -20.14 5.24
C GLN A 177 -35.51 -19.30 5.83
N ALA A 178 -35.57 -18.01 5.52
CA ALA A 178 -36.66 -17.14 6.00
C ALA A 178 -38.06 -17.55 5.50
N ARG A 179 -38.14 -18.28 4.39
CA ARG A 179 -39.43 -18.83 3.88
C ARG A 179 -39.87 -20.12 4.58
N GLN A 180 -38.92 -20.87 5.15
CA GLN A 180 -39.25 -22.13 5.85
C GLN A 180 -39.79 -21.91 7.26
N PHE A 181 -39.63 -20.71 7.81
CA PHE A 181 -40.10 -20.34 9.15
C PHE A 181 -41.35 -19.46 9.13
N LYS A 182 -41.99 -19.30 7.97
CA LYS A 182 -43.31 -18.69 7.81
C LYS A 182 -44.37 -19.75 7.49
#